data_dd90f3557099d66a138e48d45494a63e
#
_entry.id   dd90f3557099d66a138e48d45494a63e
#
_cell.length_a   1.000
_cell.length_b   1.000
_cell.length_c   1.000
_cell.angle_alpha   90.00
_cell.angle_beta   90.00
_cell.angle_gamma   90.00
#
_symmetry.space_group_name_H-M   'P 1'
#
loop_
_entity.id
_entity.type
_entity.pdbx_description
1 polymer ?
#
loop_
_entity_poly.entity_id
_entity_poly.type
_entity_poly.pdbx_seq_one_letter_code
_entity_poly.pdbx_strand_id
1 'polypeptide(L)'
;MRRLITVVALALCLAPVAVAASTLNGAGATFPYPIYSKWFSDYHKAHPDVQINYQSIGSGGGIRQLQQGTVDFGASDMPLSDVQLKQMPVPIIQLPTVLGAVVPAYNLSGVGEIKFTPKALAGIFLGQITKWNDRELASANPGLNLPDKPIIVIHRSDGSGTTFVWTDYLSKISPEWKSRVGSNTSVKWPVGLGGKGNEGVAGMVRQMDGAIGYVELIYALQNKIAFGPVQNAAGQFVKASLQSTTAAAASVKSIPADFRVSITNPPGKDAYPISSFTYLLVPKQWRDTAKRTALVNFLNWMLDQGQGIAQQLNYAPLPREWQEKERAAIKQVQ
;
A
#
# COMPACT_ATOMS: atom_id res chain seq x y z
N MET A 1 14.24 -85.46 6.03
CA MET A 1 14.93 -84.24 5.67
C MET A 1 13.91 -83.24 5.19
N ARG A 2 13.49 -82.28 6.08
CA ARG A 2 12.57 -81.18 5.74
C ARG A 2 13.40 -79.87 5.62
N ARG A 3 13.45 -79.35 4.41
CA ARG A 3 14.13 -78.04 4.19
C ARG A 3 13.18 -76.89 4.56
N LEU A 4 13.54 -76.12 5.59
CA LEU A 4 12.89 -74.81 5.89
C LEU A 4 13.35 -73.83 4.87
N ILE A 5 12.43 -73.23 4.12
CA ILE A 5 12.69 -72.05 3.27
C ILE A 5 12.34 -70.82 4.10
N THR A 6 13.34 -70.06 4.51
CA THR A 6 13.17 -68.76 5.20
C THR A 6 12.94 -67.69 4.16
N VAL A 7 11.71 -67.15 4.09
CA VAL A 7 11.39 -65.99 3.25
C VAL A 7 11.75 -64.73 4.05
N VAL A 8 12.81 -64.01 3.64
CA VAL A 8 13.16 -62.71 4.17
C VAL A 8 12.29 -61.67 3.46
N ALA A 9 11.30 -61.12 4.15
CA ALA A 9 10.51 -59.99 3.66
C ALA A 9 11.34 -58.69 3.82
N LEU A 10 11.78 -58.14 2.70
CA LEU A 10 12.48 -56.85 2.64
C LEU A 10 11.41 -55.72 2.75
N ALA A 11 11.22 -55.19 3.95
CA ALA A 11 10.35 -54.01 4.16
C ALA A 11 11.07 -52.75 3.62
N LEU A 12 10.64 -52.30 2.43
CA LEU A 12 11.07 -51.02 1.89
C LEU A 12 10.47 -49.87 2.75
N CYS A 13 11.22 -49.33 3.68
CA CYS A 13 10.87 -48.09 4.37
C CYS A 13 10.90 -46.93 3.38
N LEU A 14 9.75 -46.54 2.86
CA LEU A 14 9.56 -45.24 2.22
C LEU A 14 9.72 -44.14 3.29
N ALA A 15 10.92 -43.64 3.47
CA ALA A 15 11.12 -42.43 4.28
C ALA A 15 10.40 -41.26 3.58
N PRO A 16 9.56 -40.48 4.27
CA PRO A 16 8.99 -39.30 3.70
C PRO A 16 10.14 -38.35 3.32
N VAL A 17 10.23 -37.98 2.06
CA VAL A 17 11.13 -36.93 1.60
C VAL A 17 10.63 -35.64 2.25
N ALA A 18 11.30 -35.19 3.29
CA ALA A 18 11.06 -33.87 3.87
C ALA A 18 11.41 -32.84 2.78
N VAL A 19 10.40 -32.28 2.13
CA VAL A 19 10.57 -31.12 1.26
C VAL A 19 11.05 -29.98 2.16
N ALA A 20 12.27 -29.52 1.96
CA ALA A 20 12.81 -28.39 2.74
C ALA A 20 11.92 -27.17 2.48
N ALA A 21 11.33 -26.62 3.54
CA ALA A 21 10.46 -25.46 3.43
C ALA A 21 11.24 -24.25 2.90
N SER A 22 10.77 -23.65 1.81
CA SER A 22 11.33 -22.43 1.26
C SER A 22 10.85 -21.21 2.09
N THR A 23 11.77 -20.47 2.68
CA THR A 23 11.46 -19.24 3.41
C THR A 23 11.82 -18.02 2.57
N LEU A 24 10.82 -17.19 2.30
CA LEU A 24 10.97 -15.89 1.66
C LEU A 24 10.84 -14.77 2.71
N ASN A 25 11.75 -13.81 2.66
CA ASN A 25 11.72 -12.65 3.55
C ASN A 25 11.52 -11.39 2.73
N GLY A 26 10.48 -10.63 3.05
CA GLY A 26 10.17 -9.35 2.45
C GLY A 26 10.09 -8.24 3.48
N ALA A 27 10.21 -7.00 3.01
CA ALA A 27 10.02 -5.83 3.86
C ALA A 27 9.53 -4.63 3.04
N GLY A 28 8.83 -3.71 3.69
CA GLY A 28 8.47 -2.45 3.03
C GLY A 28 7.18 -1.82 3.49
N ALA A 29 6.39 -1.37 2.52
CA ALA A 29 5.20 -0.57 2.72
C ALA A 29 4.25 -1.12 3.79
N THR A 30 3.72 -0.22 4.62
CA THR A 30 2.66 -0.55 5.59
C THR A 30 1.28 -0.46 4.95
N PHE A 31 1.14 0.27 3.85
CA PHE A 31 -0.10 0.41 3.10
C PHE A 31 -0.75 -0.96 2.76
N PRO A 32 -0.05 -1.94 2.13
CA PRO A 32 -0.63 -3.23 1.80
C PRO A 32 -0.53 -4.27 2.92
N TYR A 33 0.01 -3.94 4.09
CA TYR A 33 0.33 -4.95 5.11
C TYR A 33 -0.88 -5.83 5.51
N PRO A 34 -2.10 -5.30 5.71
CA PRO A 34 -3.26 -6.13 6.02
C PRO A 34 -3.57 -7.19 4.96
N ILE A 35 -3.51 -6.83 3.67
CA ILE A 35 -3.76 -7.79 2.59
C ILE A 35 -2.56 -8.74 2.39
N TYR A 36 -1.32 -8.26 2.50
CA TYR A 36 -0.13 -9.10 2.39
C TYR A 36 -0.09 -10.15 3.51
N SER A 37 -0.37 -9.75 4.75
CA SER A 37 -0.47 -10.68 5.89
C SER A 37 -1.51 -11.78 5.63
N LYS A 38 -2.67 -11.41 5.10
CA LYS A 38 -3.73 -12.34 4.73
C LYS A 38 -3.29 -13.28 3.60
N TRP A 39 -2.72 -12.74 2.52
CA TRP A 39 -2.23 -13.52 1.38
C TRP A 39 -1.14 -14.52 1.78
N PHE A 40 -0.14 -14.08 2.55
CA PHE A 40 0.95 -14.97 2.98
C PHE A 40 0.45 -16.09 3.89
N SER A 41 -0.49 -15.79 4.79
CA SER A 41 -1.13 -16.80 5.63
C SER A 41 -1.96 -17.81 4.81
N ASP A 42 -2.77 -17.33 3.87
CA ASP A 42 -3.64 -18.21 3.07
C ASP A 42 -2.81 -19.02 2.05
N TYR A 43 -1.78 -18.40 1.47
CA TYR A 43 -0.85 -19.11 0.59
C TYR A 43 -0.11 -20.21 1.33
N HIS A 44 0.40 -19.95 2.55
CA HIS A 44 1.07 -20.98 3.36
C HIS A 44 0.15 -22.14 3.72
N LYS A 45 -1.15 -21.88 4.00
CA LYS A 45 -2.13 -22.97 4.25
C LYS A 45 -2.31 -23.86 3.02
N ALA A 46 -2.29 -23.30 1.83
CA ALA A 46 -2.40 -24.04 0.56
C ALA A 46 -1.07 -24.67 0.13
N HIS A 47 0.05 -24.10 0.53
CA HIS A 47 1.42 -24.48 0.19
C HIS A 47 2.29 -24.51 1.45
N PRO A 48 2.18 -25.55 2.31
CA PRO A 48 2.85 -25.61 3.62
C PRO A 48 4.39 -25.64 3.53
N ASP A 49 4.91 -25.98 2.35
CA ASP A 49 6.34 -25.98 2.02
C ASP A 49 6.92 -24.56 1.75
N VAL A 50 6.06 -23.54 1.72
CA VAL A 50 6.49 -22.14 1.50
C VAL A 50 6.07 -21.25 2.67
N GLN A 51 7.04 -20.61 3.32
CA GLN A 51 6.82 -19.59 4.35
C GLN A 51 7.22 -18.22 3.82
N ILE A 52 6.34 -17.23 3.92
CA ILE A 52 6.63 -15.84 3.54
C ILE A 52 6.54 -14.96 4.77
N ASN A 53 7.68 -14.37 5.17
CA ASN A 53 7.77 -13.40 6.26
C ASN A 53 7.79 -11.99 5.67
N TYR A 54 7.12 -11.05 6.34
CA TYR A 54 7.10 -9.67 5.89
C TYR A 54 7.24 -8.68 7.05
N GLN A 55 8.16 -7.74 6.90
CA GLN A 55 8.39 -6.66 7.85
C GLN A 55 7.73 -5.37 7.36
N SER A 56 6.65 -4.96 8.00
CA SER A 56 5.93 -3.71 7.73
C SER A 56 6.68 -2.51 8.35
N ILE A 57 7.68 -1.98 7.62
CA ILE A 57 8.62 -0.95 8.11
C ILE A 57 8.63 0.34 7.28
N GLY A 58 7.67 0.47 6.37
CA GLY A 58 7.55 1.56 5.41
C GLY A 58 8.36 1.34 4.13
N SER A 59 7.90 1.95 3.03
CA SER A 59 8.49 1.80 1.69
C SER A 59 9.99 2.10 1.66
N GLY A 60 10.41 3.19 2.30
CA GLY A 60 11.84 3.55 2.36
C GLY A 60 12.70 2.51 3.09
N GLY A 61 12.14 1.83 4.11
CA GLY A 61 12.81 0.73 4.80
C GLY A 61 12.96 -0.48 3.89
N GLY A 62 11.90 -0.88 3.19
CA GLY A 62 11.90 -1.99 2.25
C GLY A 62 12.84 -1.78 1.08
N ILE A 63 12.83 -0.58 0.47
CA ILE A 63 13.76 -0.22 -0.61
C ILE A 63 15.21 -0.37 -0.14
N ARG A 64 15.56 0.16 1.05
CA ARG A 64 16.92 0.04 1.59
C ARG A 64 17.34 -1.40 1.87
N GLN A 65 16.46 -2.22 2.48
CA GLN A 65 16.76 -3.61 2.74
C GLN A 65 16.94 -4.43 1.45
N LEU A 66 16.11 -4.17 0.44
CA LEU A 66 16.28 -4.79 -0.88
C LEU A 66 17.60 -4.38 -1.54
N GLN A 67 17.95 -3.10 -1.48
CA GLN A 67 19.22 -2.58 -1.99
C GLN A 67 20.44 -3.19 -1.29
N GLN A 68 20.33 -3.46 0.02
CA GLN A 68 21.36 -4.11 0.81
C GLN A 68 21.39 -5.64 0.65
N GLY A 69 20.41 -6.23 -0.05
CA GLY A 69 20.29 -7.69 -0.22
C GLY A 69 19.96 -8.44 1.07
N THR A 70 19.34 -7.76 2.05
CA THR A 70 18.97 -8.37 3.35
C THR A 70 17.56 -8.98 3.32
N VAL A 71 16.81 -8.76 2.26
CA VAL A 71 15.50 -9.38 1.99
C VAL A 71 15.43 -9.91 0.57
N ASP A 72 14.55 -10.87 0.35
CA ASP A 72 14.33 -11.52 -0.94
C ASP A 72 13.50 -10.64 -1.90
N PHE A 73 12.58 -9.82 -1.34
CA PHE A 73 11.76 -8.85 -2.09
C PHE A 73 11.43 -7.63 -1.23
N GLY A 74 11.16 -6.51 -1.89
CA GLY A 74 10.70 -5.29 -1.23
C GLY A 74 9.24 -4.98 -1.53
N ALA A 75 8.67 -3.98 -0.84
CA ALA A 75 7.38 -3.41 -1.19
C ALA A 75 7.36 -1.90 -1.01
N SER A 76 6.69 -1.20 -1.94
CA SER A 76 6.61 0.26 -1.95
C SER A 76 5.33 0.75 -2.63
N ASP A 77 4.71 1.81 -2.07
CA ASP A 77 3.60 2.52 -2.74
C ASP A 77 4.13 3.64 -3.65
N MET A 78 5.42 3.93 -3.57
CA MET A 78 6.12 4.80 -4.50
C MET A 78 6.89 3.92 -5.50
N PRO A 79 6.62 4.04 -6.81
CA PRO A 79 7.47 3.40 -7.81
C PRO A 79 8.91 3.89 -7.71
N LEU A 80 9.89 2.99 -7.86
CA LEU A 80 11.31 3.36 -7.87
C LEU A 80 11.62 4.26 -9.06
N SER A 81 12.37 5.33 -8.81
CA SER A 81 12.92 6.17 -9.86
C SER A 81 14.05 5.46 -10.62
N ASP A 82 14.42 5.97 -11.81
CA ASP A 82 15.56 5.43 -12.57
C ASP A 82 16.88 5.48 -11.77
N VAL A 83 17.04 6.52 -10.92
CA VAL A 83 18.21 6.62 -10.04
C VAL A 83 18.21 5.48 -9.02
N GLN A 84 17.07 5.20 -8.39
CA GLN A 84 16.96 4.11 -7.41
C GLN A 84 17.13 2.73 -8.08
N LEU A 85 16.56 2.54 -9.29
CA LEU A 85 16.73 1.30 -10.05
C LEU A 85 18.20 1.02 -10.38
N LYS A 86 18.97 2.05 -10.76
CA LYS A 86 20.42 1.93 -11.03
C LYS A 86 21.24 1.60 -9.79
N GLN A 87 20.72 1.90 -8.60
CA GLN A 87 21.39 1.62 -7.32
C GLN A 87 21.09 0.20 -6.78
N MET A 88 20.18 -0.54 -7.42
CA MET A 88 19.86 -1.90 -7.00
C MET A 88 20.97 -2.87 -7.40
N PRO A 89 21.29 -3.87 -6.54
CA PRO A 89 22.37 -4.84 -6.81
C PRO A 89 22.10 -5.73 -8.03
N VAL A 90 20.82 -5.90 -8.38
CA VAL A 90 20.35 -6.63 -9.56
C VAL A 90 19.15 -5.90 -10.18
N PRO A 91 18.84 -6.13 -11.46
CA PRO A 91 17.65 -5.55 -12.08
C PRO A 91 16.39 -5.94 -11.31
N ILE A 92 15.53 -4.95 -11.05
CA ILE A 92 14.27 -5.10 -10.32
C ILE A 92 13.08 -4.98 -11.29
N ILE A 93 12.08 -5.81 -11.08
CA ILE A 93 10.75 -5.63 -11.65
C ILE A 93 9.82 -5.09 -10.56
N GLN A 94 8.99 -4.11 -10.91
CA GLN A 94 8.01 -3.51 -10.02
C GLN A 94 6.63 -4.00 -10.43
N LEU A 95 6.02 -4.85 -9.61
CA LEU A 95 4.72 -5.47 -9.89
C LEU A 95 3.66 -4.82 -9.01
N PRO A 96 2.68 -4.08 -9.56
CA PRO A 96 1.55 -3.63 -8.78
C PRO A 96 0.78 -4.85 -8.23
N THR A 97 0.22 -4.75 -7.04
CA THR A 97 -0.44 -5.90 -6.41
C THR A 97 -1.92 -5.66 -6.17
N VAL A 98 -2.26 -4.51 -5.65
CA VAL A 98 -3.62 -4.01 -5.46
C VAL A 98 -3.64 -2.49 -5.54
N LEU A 99 -4.83 -1.93 -5.56
CA LEU A 99 -5.04 -0.51 -5.38
C LEU A 99 -5.67 -0.24 -4.02
N GLY A 100 -5.32 0.92 -3.44
CA GLY A 100 -5.94 1.42 -2.22
C GLY A 100 -6.11 2.93 -2.27
N ALA A 101 -6.78 3.45 -1.26
CA ALA A 101 -7.06 4.87 -1.10
C ALA A 101 -6.37 5.41 0.16
N VAL A 102 -5.75 6.57 0.07
CA VAL A 102 -5.27 7.31 1.23
C VAL A 102 -6.33 8.31 1.65
N VAL A 103 -6.81 8.21 2.89
CA VAL A 103 -7.92 9.02 3.39
C VAL A 103 -7.48 10.04 4.44
N PRO A 104 -8.08 11.26 4.45
CA PRO A 104 -7.94 12.19 5.56
C PRO A 104 -8.73 11.64 6.75
N ALA A 105 -8.02 10.96 7.65
CA ALA A 105 -8.57 10.39 8.87
C ALA A 105 -8.53 11.43 9.99
N TYR A 106 -9.63 11.60 10.73
CA TYR A 106 -9.72 12.63 11.77
C TYR A 106 -10.46 12.14 13.01
N ASN A 107 -10.21 12.81 14.11
CA ASN A 107 -10.91 12.61 15.38
C ASN A 107 -11.54 13.92 15.84
N LEU A 108 -12.85 14.05 15.63
CA LEU A 108 -13.61 15.22 16.02
C LEU A 108 -14.99 14.78 16.50
N SER A 109 -15.14 14.65 17.82
CA SER A 109 -16.35 14.13 18.45
C SER A 109 -17.57 15.04 18.22
N GLY A 110 -18.72 14.45 17.94
CA GLY A 110 -20.00 15.16 17.82
C GLY A 110 -20.18 15.89 16.48
N VAL A 111 -19.26 15.76 15.54
CA VAL A 111 -19.36 16.34 14.19
C VAL A 111 -19.68 15.24 13.17
N GLY A 112 -20.56 15.53 12.23
CA GLY A 112 -20.87 14.63 11.12
C GLY A 112 -19.69 14.43 10.16
N GLU A 113 -19.96 13.80 9.01
CA GLU A 113 -18.94 13.54 8.01
C GLU A 113 -18.45 14.86 7.36
N ILE A 114 -17.16 15.14 7.51
CA ILE A 114 -16.53 16.37 7.00
C ILE A 114 -16.08 16.16 5.54
N LYS A 115 -16.45 17.07 4.67
CA LYS A 115 -15.99 17.17 3.28
C LYS A 115 -14.71 18.00 3.20
N PHE A 116 -13.76 17.55 2.42
CA PHE A 116 -12.47 18.23 2.27
C PHE A 116 -12.28 18.72 0.83
N THR A 117 -12.08 20.04 0.68
CA THR A 117 -11.62 20.62 -0.60
C THR A 117 -10.11 20.41 -0.75
N PRO A 118 -9.57 20.43 -1.99
CA PRO A 118 -8.12 20.43 -2.23
C PRO A 118 -7.41 21.57 -1.46
N LYS A 119 -8.03 22.75 -1.45
CA LYS A 119 -7.49 23.93 -0.75
C LYS A 119 -7.47 23.73 0.76
N ALA A 120 -8.53 23.17 1.34
CA ALA A 120 -8.57 22.86 2.78
C ALA A 120 -7.47 21.88 3.17
N LEU A 121 -7.30 20.77 2.44
CA LEU A 121 -6.26 19.79 2.74
C LEU A 121 -4.85 20.40 2.63
N ALA A 122 -4.55 21.13 1.55
CA ALA A 122 -3.27 21.79 1.41
C ALA A 122 -3.03 22.80 2.52
N GLY A 123 -4.03 23.63 2.86
CA GLY A 123 -3.94 24.64 3.91
C GLY A 123 -3.70 24.06 5.30
N ILE A 124 -4.34 22.93 5.63
CA ILE A 124 -4.14 22.23 6.90
C ILE A 124 -2.69 21.73 7.01
N PHE A 125 -2.20 21.02 6.00
CA PHE A 125 -0.85 20.43 6.04
C PHE A 125 0.27 21.44 5.82
N LEU A 126 -0.03 22.63 5.27
CA LEU A 126 0.87 23.79 5.25
C LEU A 126 0.87 24.56 6.59
N GLY A 127 -0.04 24.27 7.51
CA GLY A 127 -0.21 25.01 8.76
C GLY A 127 -0.88 26.37 8.61
N GLN A 128 -1.57 26.60 7.49
CA GLN A 128 -2.33 27.83 7.22
C GLN A 128 -3.74 27.76 7.80
N ILE A 129 -4.34 26.61 7.80
CA ILE A 129 -5.63 26.32 8.44
C ILE A 129 -5.33 25.57 9.74
N THR A 130 -5.53 26.25 10.86
CA THR A 130 -5.14 25.78 12.18
C THR A 130 -6.29 25.42 13.10
N LYS A 131 -7.53 25.71 12.69
CA LYS A 131 -8.74 25.46 13.45
C LYS A 131 -9.80 24.74 12.59
N TRP A 132 -10.61 23.89 13.23
CA TRP A 132 -11.66 23.15 12.55
C TRP A 132 -12.79 24.05 12.04
N ASN A 133 -13.11 25.15 12.70
CA ASN A 133 -14.11 26.14 12.23
C ASN A 133 -13.58 27.16 11.21
N ASP A 134 -12.38 26.93 10.64
CA ASP A 134 -11.87 27.78 9.58
C ASP A 134 -12.88 27.94 8.44
N ARG A 135 -12.93 29.16 7.88
CA ARG A 135 -13.87 29.51 6.82
C ARG A 135 -13.81 28.59 5.60
N GLU A 136 -12.60 28.14 5.24
CA GLU A 136 -12.41 27.22 4.10
C GLU A 136 -13.09 25.87 4.36
N LEU A 137 -12.96 25.32 5.58
CA LEU A 137 -13.65 24.09 5.98
C LEU A 137 -15.17 24.30 6.12
N ALA A 138 -15.58 25.36 6.79
CA ALA A 138 -16.99 25.65 7.04
C ALA A 138 -17.78 25.86 5.72
N SER A 139 -17.20 26.54 4.73
CA SER A 139 -17.86 26.78 3.44
C SER A 139 -18.13 25.52 2.64
N ALA A 140 -17.29 24.49 2.77
CA ALA A 140 -17.46 23.18 2.14
C ALA A 140 -18.45 22.28 2.91
N ASN A 141 -18.80 22.63 4.14
CA ASN A 141 -19.61 21.86 5.07
C ASN A 141 -20.81 22.64 5.63
N PRO A 142 -21.67 23.20 4.75
CA PRO A 142 -22.84 23.93 5.22
C PRO A 142 -23.73 23.01 6.07
N GLY A 143 -24.15 23.51 7.23
CA GLY A 143 -24.97 22.76 8.18
C GLY A 143 -24.19 21.93 9.21
N LEU A 144 -22.88 21.78 9.10
CA LEU A 144 -22.06 21.22 10.18
C LEU A 144 -21.61 22.33 11.14
N ASN A 145 -21.81 22.09 12.44
CA ASN A 145 -21.27 22.97 13.49
C ASN A 145 -19.82 22.56 13.80
N LEU A 146 -18.88 23.08 13.02
CA LEU A 146 -17.46 22.84 13.23
C LEU A 146 -16.98 23.62 14.47
N PRO A 147 -16.33 22.96 15.45
CA PRO A 147 -15.94 23.61 16.70
C PRO A 147 -14.73 24.55 16.52
N ASP A 148 -14.65 25.57 17.37
CA ASP A 148 -13.44 26.40 17.53
C ASP A 148 -12.37 25.59 18.29
N LYS A 149 -11.78 24.62 17.61
CA LYS A 149 -10.78 23.70 18.14
C LYS A 149 -9.55 23.70 17.25
N PRO A 150 -8.33 23.70 17.82
CA PRO A 150 -7.10 23.56 17.06
C PRO A 150 -7.06 22.24 16.27
N ILE A 151 -6.50 22.28 15.08
CA ILE A 151 -6.20 21.11 14.27
C ILE A 151 -4.81 20.59 14.65
N ILE A 152 -4.72 19.30 15.01
CA ILE A 152 -3.46 18.62 15.30
C ILE A 152 -3.13 17.73 14.09
N VAL A 153 -2.15 18.13 13.29
CA VAL A 153 -1.74 17.34 12.12
C VAL A 153 -0.88 16.16 12.57
N ILE A 154 -1.21 14.96 12.06
CA ILE A 154 -0.43 13.75 12.27
C ILE A 154 0.09 13.27 10.91
N HIS A 155 1.42 13.14 10.79
CA HIS A 155 2.08 12.68 9.58
C HIS A 155 2.97 11.46 9.84
N ARG A 156 3.52 10.84 8.81
CA ARG A 156 4.45 9.72 8.94
C ARG A 156 5.83 10.19 9.38
N SER A 157 6.44 9.44 10.27
CA SER A 157 7.82 9.67 10.75
C SER A 157 8.86 8.77 10.08
N ASP A 158 8.42 7.74 9.35
CA ASP A 158 9.25 6.80 8.59
C ASP A 158 9.24 7.13 7.08
N GLY A 159 10.13 6.50 6.32
CA GLY A 159 10.09 6.56 4.85
C GLY A 159 8.87 5.81 4.31
N SER A 160 7.83 6.53 3.91
CA SER A 160 6.49 6.01 3.68
C SER A 160 6.01 6.21 2.25
N GLY A 161 5.55 5.13 1.60
CA GLY A 161 4.86 5.24 0.32
C GLY A 161 3.50 5.93 0.45
N THR A 162 2.78 5.74 1.57
CA THR A 162 1.54 6.49 1.86
C THR A 162 1.80 7.99 1.93
N THR A 163 2.95 8.41 2.50
CA THR A 163 3.41 9.80 2.43
C THR A 163 3.64 10.26 0.99
N PHE A 164 4.29 9.41 0.16
CA PHE A 164 4.47 9.76 -1.24
C PHE A 164 3.13 10.00 -1.94
N VAL A 165 2.15 9.10 -1.79
CA VAL A 165 0.81 9.22 -2.40
C VAL A 165 0.12 10.52 -1.94
N TRP A 166 0.16 10.81 -0.64
CA TRP A 166 -0.42 12.02 -0.06
C TRP A 166 0.25 13.29 -0.58
N THR A 167 1.57 13.32 -0.58
CA THR A 167 2.35 14.50 -1.00
C THR A 167 2.37 14.69 -2.51
N ASP A 168 2.26 13.61 -3.31
CA ASP A 168 2.05 13.68 -4.75
C ASP A 168 0.69 14.32 -5.07
N TYR A 169 -0.38 13.91 -4.38
CA TYR A 169 -1.67 14.56 -4.49
C TYR A 169 -1.59 16.05 -4.12
N LEU A 170 -1.03 16.39 -2.95
CA LEU A 170 -0.91 17.79 -2.52
C LEU A 170 -0.07 18.63 -3.50
N SER A 171 0.97 18.05 -4.09
CA SER A 171 1.79 18.72 -5.12
C SER A 171 1.03 19.00 -6.42
N LYS A 172 0.06 18.13 -6.77
CA LYS A 172 -0.78 18.32 -7.97
C LYS A 172 -1.85 19.40 -7.79
N ILE A 173 -2.33 19.60 -6.56
CA ILE A 173 -3.45 20.50 -6.28
C ILE A 173 -3.02 21.85 -5.67
N SER A 174 -1.78 21.99 -5.21
CA SER A 174 -1.24 23.20 -4.60
C SER A 174 0.16 23.54 -5.11
N PRO A 175 0.31 24.61 -5.93
CA PRO A 175 1.63 25.10 -6.34
C PRO A 175 2.53 25.47 -5.18
N GLU A 176 1.97 26.01 -4.09
CA GLU A 176 2.72 26.35 -2.88
C GLU A 176 3.27 25.10 -2.20
N TRP A 177 2.45 24.05 -2.03
CA TRP A 177 2.94 22.77 -1.52
C TRP A 177 4.07 22.22 -2.38
N LYS A 178 3.85 22.18 -3.70
CA LYS A 178 4.83 21.69 -4.67
C LYS A 178 6.19 22.39 -4.56
N SER A 179 6.19 23.71 -4.40
CA SER A 179 7.42 24.50 -4.33
C SER A 179 8.12 24.43 -2.98
N ARG A 180 7.35 24.36 -1.85
CA ARG A 180 7.89 24.39 -0.48
C ARG A 180 8.23 23.02 0.07
N VAL A 181 7.47 22.01 -0.28
CA VAL A 181 7.55 20.67 0.33
C VAL A 181 7.83 19.59 -0.73
N GLY A 182 7.10 19.59 -1.85
CA GLY A 182 7.21 18.61 -2.90
C GLY A 182 6.57 17.27 -2.55
N SER A 183 7.02 16.19 -3.24
CA SER A 183 6.52 14.82 -3.03
C SER A 183 7.66 13.82 -2.91
N ASN A 184 7.64 13.00 -1.85
CA ASN A 184 8.60 11.93 -1.61
C ASN A 184 8.08 10.98 -0.52
N THR A 185 8.77 9.87 -0.28
CA THR A 185 8.52 8.98 0.87
C THR A 185 8.84 9.63 2.22
N SER A 186 9.64 10.68 2.23
CA SER A 186 9.97 11.50 3.40
C SER A 186 10.14 12.94 2.94
N VAL A 187 9.45 13.87 3.60
CA VAL A 187 9.49 15.30 3.30
C VAL A 187 9.71 16.10 4.58
N LYS A 188 10.13 17.36 4.44
CA LYS A 188 10.19 18.29 5.57
C LYS A 188 8.77 18.81 5.84
N TRP A 189 8.10 18.23 6.80
CA TRP A 189 6.74 18.62 7.17
C TRP A 189 6.69 20.03 7.73
N PRO A 190 5.78 20.89 7.26
CA PRO A 190 5.63 22.23 7.80
C PRO A 190 5.13 22.25 9.25
N VAL A 191 4.22 21.34 9.58
CA VAL A 191 3.56 21.21 10.89
C VAL A 191 3.27 19.75 11.20
N GLY A 192 2.99 19.46 12.46
CA GLY A 192 2.43 18.17 12.89
C GLY A 192 3.38 17.32 13.73
N LEU A 193 2.84 16.16 14.11
CA LEU A 193 3.51 15.14 14.91
C LEU A 193 3.71 13.87 14.08
N GLY A 194 4.80 13.16 14.30
CA GLY A 194 5.17 11.98 13.54
C GLY A 194 4.67 10.68 14.15
N GLY A 195 3.90 9.89 13.39
CA GLY A 195 3.51 8.52 13.71
C GLY A 195 4.24 7.51 12.83
N LYS A 196 4.75 6.41 13.40
CA LYS A 196 5.43 5.36 12.63
C LYS A 196 4.41 4.40 12.01
N GLY A 197 4.49 4.21 10.70
CA GLY A 197 3.58 3.34 9.96
C GLY A 197 2.16 3.92 9.83
N ASN A 198 1.29 3.28 9.05
CA ASN A 198 -0.14 3.60 9.04
C ASN A 198 -0.75 3.35 10.44
N GLU A 199 -0.28 2.34 11.14
CA GLU A 199 -0.69 1.96 12.50
C GLU A 199 -0.45 3.10 13.49
N GLY A 200 0.75 3.69 13.47
CA GLY A 200 1.12 4.78 14.37
C GLY A 200 0.31 6.04 14.12
N VAL A 201 0.11 6.42 12.84
CA VAL A 201 -0.74 7.57 12.48
C VAL A 201 -2.18 7.31 12.90
N ALA A 202 -2.76 6.14 12.59
CA ALA A 202 -4.11 5.77 12.98
C ALA A 202 -4.28 5.78 14.52
N GLY A 203 -3.31 5.23 15.24
CA GLY A 203 -3.32 5.23 16.71
C GLY A 203 -3.33 6.63 17.31
N MET A 204 -2.47 7.53 16.82
CA MET A 204 -2.40 8.92 17.30
C MET A 204 -3.67 9.70 16.95
N VAL A 205 -4.18 9.58 15.71
CA VAL A 205 -5.45 10.25 15.33
C VAL A 205 -6.59 9.79 16.21
N ARG A 206 -6.72 8.47 16.48
CA ARG A 206 -7.78 7.94 17.34
C ARG A 206 -7.72 8.48 18.77
N GLN A 207 -6.51 8.69 19.29
CA GLN A 207 -6.31 9.11 20.70
C GLN A 207 -6.39 10.62 20.91
N MET A 208 -6.09 11.43 19.89
CA MET A 208 -5.96 12.87 20.02
C MET A 208 -7.20 13.58 19.46
N ASP A 209 -8.03 14.14 20.31
CA ASP A 209 -9.20 14.93 19.92
C ASP A 209 -8.75 16.19 19.16
N GLY A 210 -9.36 16.45 17.98
CA GLY A 210 -8.96 17.51 17.07
C GLY A 210 -7.85 17.11 16.08
N ALA A 211 -7.37 15.84 16.13
CA ALA A 211 -6.35 15.39 15.20
C ALA A 211 -6.90 15.10 13.79
N ILE A 212 -6.04 15.32 12.80
CA ILE A 212 -6.19 14.88 11.42
C ILE A 212 -4.87 14.29 10.94
N GLY A 213 -4.95 13.16 10.25
CA GLY A 213 -3.80 12.53 9.59
C GLY A 213 -4.21 11.90 8.27
N TYR A 214 -3.30 11.18 7.65
CA TYR A 214 -3.57 10.40 6.44
C TYR A 214 -3.14 8.95 6.64
N VAL A 215 -4.00 8.03 6.28
CA VAL A 215 -3.76 6.58 6.34
C VAL A 215 -4.37 5.89 5.13
N GLU A 216 -3.91 4.68 4.83
CA GLU A 216 -4.64 3.83 3.91
C GLU A 216 -6.01 3.48 4.51
N LEU A 217 -7.04 3.37 3.65
CA LEU A 217 -8.46 3.24 4.00
C LEU A 217 -8.75 2.14 5.05
N ILE A 218 -8.13 0.96 4.90
CA ILE A 218 -8.39 -0.16 5.82
C ILE A 218 -8.02 0.17 7.27
N TYR A 219 -6.99 1.00 7.49
CA TYR A 219 -6.59 1.42 8.84
C TYR A 219 -7.63 2.34 9.48
N ALA A 220 -8.25 3.22 8.70
CA ALA A 220 -9.35 4.04 9.19
C ALA A 220 -10.56 3.16 9.55
N LEU A 221 -10.91 2.21 8.69
CA LEU A 221 -12.04 1.29 8.89
C LEU A 221 -11.83 0.37 10.11
N GLN A 222 -10.69 -0.30 10.21
CA GLN A 222 -10.39 -1.23 11.30
C GLN A 222 -10.30 -0.54 12.66
N ASN A 223 -9.82 0.69 12.69
CA ASN A 223 -9.71 1.48 13.92
C ASN A 223 -10.96 2.33 14.20
N LYS A 224 -11.99 2.27 13.34
CA LYS A 224 -13.24 3.05 13.45
C LYS A 224 -12.97 4.56 13.54
N ILE A 225 -12.00 5.04 12.76
CA ILE A 225 -11.64 6.46 12.68
C ILE A 225 -12.48 7.10 11.59
N ALA A 226 -13.04 8.27 11.87
CA ALA A 226 -13.78 9.04 10.88
C ALA A 226 -12.86 9.49 9.74
N PHE A 227 -13.38 9.44 8.51
CA PHE A 227 -12.76 10.00 7.32
C PHE A 227 -13.84 10.54 6.41
N GLY A 228 -13.53 11.55 5.61
CA GLY A 228 -14.51 12.23 4.79
C GLY A 228 -14.23 12.15 3.30
N PRO A 229 -15.24 12.51 2.48
CA PRO A 229 -15.08 12.64 1.04
C PRO A 229 -14.12 13.78 0.70
N VAL A 230 -13.39 13.60 -0.36
CA VAL A 230 -12.44 14.59 -0.90
C VAL A 230 -12.94 15.07 -2.26
N GLN A 231 -12.93 16.37 -2.49
CA GLN A 231 -13.28 16.95 -3.78
C GLN A 231 -12.23 16.58 -4.82
N ASN A 232 -12.68 15.94 -5.91
CA ASN A 232 -11.81 15.51 -7.00
C ASN A 232 -11.64 16.59 -8.10
N ALA A 233 -10.84 16.29 -9.12
CA ALA A 233 -10.56 17.19 -10.24
C ALA A 233 -11.83 17.59 -11.06
N ALA A 234 -12.91 16.80 -10.98
CA ALA A 234 -14.20 17.12 -11.59
C ALA A 234 -15.12 17.95 -10.67
N GLY A 235 -14.64 18.37 -9.50
CA GLY A 235 -15.39 19.16 -8.52
C GLY A 235 -16.38 18.34 -7.67
N GLN A 236 -16.40 17.01 -7.79
CA GLN A 236 -17.29 16.15 -7.03
C GLN A 236 -16.64 15.72 -5.71
N PHE A 237 -17.42 15.72 -4.61
CA PHE A 237 -16.98 15.14 -3.35
C PHE A 237 -17.14 13.61 -3.41
N VAL A 238 -16.04 12.90 -3.48
CA VAL A 238 -15.98 11.43 -3.61
C VAL A 238 -15.46 10.82 -2.33
N LYS A 239 -16.18 9.84 -1.80
CA LYS A 239 -15.72 9.02 -0.66
C LYS A 239 -14.87 7.86 -1.16
N ALA A 240 -13.83 7.54 -0.42
CA ALA A 240 -12.98 6.38 -0.71
C ALA A 240 -13.80 5.09 -0.61
N SER A 241 -13.74 4.27 -1.64
CA SER A 241 -14.39 2.97 -1.74
C SER A 241 -13.69 2.12 -2.82
N LEU A 242 -14.04 0.83 -2.90
CA LEU A 242 -13.56 -0.04 -3.98
C LEU A 242 -13.88 0.55 -5.36
N GLN A 243 -15.12 1.02 -5.54
CA GLN A 243 -15.58 1.57 -6.81
C GLN A 243 -14.83 2.84 -7.20
N SER A 244 -14.69 3.78 -6.27
CA SER A 244 -14.05 5.07 -6.56
C SER A 244 -12.53 4.93 -6.73
N THR A 245 -11.91 3.95 -6.07
CA THR A 245 -10.49 3.59 -6.26
C THR A 245 -10.27 2.92 -7.63
N THR A 246 -11.16 1.99 -8.02
CA THR A 246 -11.14 1.37 -9.35
C THR A 246 -11.34 2.42 -10.45
N ALA A 247 -12.25 3.38 -10.25
CA ALA A 247 -12.47 4.47 -11.18
C ALA A 247 -11.21 5.35 -11.37
N ALA A 248 -10.41 5.53 -10.32
CA ALA A 248 -9.12 6.22 -10.44
C ALA A 248 -8.14 5.45 -11.34
N ALA A 249 -8.06 4.13 -11.22
CA ALA A 249 -7.21 3.29 -12.07
C ALA A 249 -7.65 3.31 -13.54
N ALA A 250 -8.95 3.40 -13.81
CA ALA A 250 -9.49 3.51 -15.18
C ALA A 250 -9.06 4.80 -15.91
N SER A 251 -8.50 5.78 -15.20
CA SER A 251 -7.91 6.98 -15.83
C SER A 251 -6.60 6.72 -16.58
N VAL A 252 -5.96 5.58 -16.33
CA VAL A 252 -4.70 5.19 -16.98
C VAL A 252 -5.00 4.73 -18.41
N LYS A 253 -4.69 5.56 -19.40
CA LYS A 253 -4.95 5.28 -20.82
C LYS A 253 -4.02 4.21 -21.39
N SER A 254 -2.82 4.07 -20.87
CA SER A 254 -1.83 3.10 -21.31
C SER A 254 -1.00 2.64 -20.13
N ILE A 255 -0.91 1.33 -19.92
CA ILE A 255 -0.10 0.74 -18.85
C ILE A 255 1.37 0.83 -19.27
N PRO A 256 2.24 1.53 -18.50
CA PRO A 256 3.67 1.58 -18.78
C PRO A 256 4.29 0.18 -18.74
N ALA A 257 5.34 -0.03 -19.54
CA ALA A 257 6.03 -1.33 -19.60
C ALA A 257 6.67 -1.71 -18.27
N ASP A 258 7.00 -0.74 -17.44
CA ASP A 258 7.58 -0.89 -16.10
C ASP A 258 6.57 -0.67 -14.97
N PHE A 259 5.28 -0.55 -15.28
CA PHE A 259 4.15 -0.34 -14.38
C PHE A 259 4.20 0.95 -13.54
N ARG A 260 5.17 1.83 -13.75
CA ARG A 260 5.30 3.08 -12.97
C ARG A 260 4.27 4.11 -13.38
N VAL A 261 3.30 4.36 -12.53
CA VAL A 261 2.25 5.35 -12.76
C VAL A 261 1.75 5.97 -11.46
N SER A 262 1.41 7.24 -11.50
CA SER A 262 0.65 7.89 -10.44
C SER A 262 -0.78 8.11 -10.89
N ILE A 263 -1.74 7.68 -10.07
CA ILE A 263 -3.18 7.84 -10.29
C ILE A 263 -3.81 8.80 -9.27
N THR A 264 -3.02 9.64 -8.61
CA THR A 264 -3.54 10.71 -7.76
C THR A 264 -4.11 11.84 -8.62
N ASN A 265 -5.18 12.46 -8.15
CA ASN A 265 -5.92 13.54 -8.81
C ASN A 265 -6.34 13.22 -10.26
N PRO A 266 -6.94 12.05 -10.54
CA PRO A 266 -7.38 11.69 -11.89
C PRO A 266 -8.60 12.53 -12.31
N PRO A 267 -8.85 12.68 -13.63
CA PRO A 267 -9.92 13.55 -14.15
C PRO A 267 -11.34 12.95 -14.01
N GLY A 268 -11.48 11.68 -13.61
CA GLY A 268 -12.76 10.98 -13.55
C GLY A 268 -13.71 11.54 -12.48
N LYS A 269 -14.98 11.79 -12.83
CA LYS A 269 -15.98 12.34 -11.90
C LYS A 269 -16.25 11.45 -10.68
N ASP A 270 -16.16 10.14 -10.82
CA ASP A 270 -16.42 9.15 -9.77
C ASP A 270 -15.10 8.64 -9.12
N ALA A 271 -13.95 9.15 -9.58
CA ALA A 271 -12.65 8.71 -9.11
C ALA A 271 -12.29 9.37 -7.77
N TYR A 272 -11.83 8.54 -6.81
CA TYR A 272 -11.29 9.06 -5.57
C TYR A 272 -9.90 9.66 -5.81
N PRO A 273 -9.65 10.92 -5.40
CA PRO A 273 -8.48 11.65 -5.87
C PRO A 273 -7.15 11.22 -5.25
N ILE A 274 -7.16 10.46 -4.15
CA ILE A 274 -5.93 10.04 -3.46
C ILE A 274 -5.81 8.52 -3.49
N SER A 275 -5.87 7.97 -4.71
CA SER A 275 -5.75 6.54 -4.99
C SER A 275 -4.34 6.20 -5.47
N SER A 276 -3.86 4.99 -5.17
CA SER A 276 -2.57 4.50 -5.63
C SER A 276 -2.55 3.00 -5.81
N PHE A 277 -1.67 2.54 -6.70
CA PHE A 277 -1.15 1.19 -6.67
C PHE A 277 -0.15 1.03 -5.52
N THR A 278 0.03 -0.21 -5.06
CA THR A 278 1.18 -0.62 -4.25
C THR A 278 1.92 -1.73 -4.96
N TYR A 279 3.22 -1.80 -4.82
CA TYR A 279 4.11 -2.61 -5.66
C TYR A 279 4.92 -3.58 -4.83
N LEU A 280 5.09 -4.81 -5.33
CA LEU A 280 6.21 -5.66 -4.96
C LEU A 280 7.42 -5.31 -5.83
N LEU A 281 8.58 -5.20 -5.19
CA LEU A 281 9.87 -4.95 -5.81
C LEU A 281 10.62 -6.28 -5.85
N VAL A 282 10.67 -6.91 -7.02
CA VAL A 282 11.15 -8.28 -7.21
C VAL A 282 12.45 -8.29 -8.00
N PRO A 283 13.54 -8.90 -7.47
CA PRO A 283 14.75 -9.16 -8.23
C PRO A 283 14.45 -10.01 -9.47
N LYS A 284 15.00 -9.64 -10.63
CA LYS A 284 14.87 -10.45 -11.84
C LYS A 284 15.80 -11.66 -11.83
N GLN A 285 16.91 -11.58 -11.10
CA GLN A 285 17.95 -12.63 -11.05
C GLN A 285 18.04 -13.20 -9.64
N TRP A 286 18.05 -14.52 -9.54
CA TRP A 286 18.08 -15.26 -8.28
C TRP A 286 19.20 -16.29 -8.27
N ARG A 287 19.93 -16.38 -7.14
CA ARG A 287 20.91 -17.46 -6.90
C ARG A 287 20.22 -18.72 -6.40
N ASP A 288 19.18 -18.57 -5.60
CA ASP A 288 18.40 -19.66 -5.01
C ASP A 288 17.18 -19.97 -5.89
N THR A 289 17.26 -21.06 -6.61
CA THR A 289 16.19 -21.51 -7.52
C THR A 289 14.91 -21.89 -6.77
N ALA A 290 15.02 -22.44 -5.54
CA ALA A 290 13.85 -22.82 -4.74
C ALA A 290 13.08 -21.58 -4.29
N LYS A 291 13.77 -20.57 -3.77
CA LYS A 291 13.16 -19.28 -3.40
C LYS A 291 12.54 -18.58 -4.61
N ARG A 292 13.24 -18.54 -5.74
CA ARG A 292 12.70 -17.99 -6.98
C ARG A 292 11.39 -18.68 -7.37
N THR A 293 11.38 -20.01 -7.40
CA THR A 293 10.20 -20.78 -7.76
C THR A 293 9.05 -20.53 -6.80
N ALA A 294 9.31 -20.51 -5.49
CA ALA A 294 8.33 -20.19 -4.46
C ALA A 294 7.72 -18.79 -4.67
N LEU A 295 8.55 -17.78 -4.95
CA LEU A 295 8.05 -16.42 -5.19
C LEU A 295 7.23 -16.33 -6.49
N VAL A 296 7.70 -16.92 -7.59
CA VAL A 296 6.95 -16.92 -8.87
C VAL A 296 5.60 -17.63 -8.72
N ASN A 297 5.55 -18.74 -7.99
CA ASN A 297 4.30 -19.44 -7.70
C ASN A 297 3.36 -18.58 -6.85
N PHE A 298 3.87 -17.91 -5.81
CA PHE A 298 3.09 -16.98 -5.02
C PHE A 298 2.55 -15.81 -5.86
N LEU A 299 3.36 -15.21 -6.73
CA LEU A 299 2.92 -14.11 -7.61
C LEU A 299 1.80 -14.54 -8.56
N ASN A 300 1.88 -15.74 -9.12
CA ASN A 300 0.79 -16.28 -9.94
C ASN A 300 -0.47 -16.52 -9.11
N TRP A 301 -0.35 -17.13 -7.92
CA TRP A 301 -1.46 -17.34 -6.99
C TRP A 301 -2.11 -16.00 -6.57
N MET A 302 -1.29 -14.96 -6.33
CA MET A 302 -1.77 -13.61 -6.03
C MET A 302 -2.66 -13.06 -7.14
N LEU A 303 -2.28 -13.29 -8.40
CA LEU A 303 -3.08 -12.85 -9.56
C LEU A 303 -4.32 -13.73 -9.79
N ASP A 304 -4.29 -15.03 -9.46
CA ASP A 304 -5.39 -15.96 -9.69
C ASP A 304 -6.44 -15.95 -8.56
N GLN A 305 -5.98 -16.02 -7.32
CA GLN A 305 -6.83 -16.19 -6.13
C GLN A 305 -6.77 -14.98 -5.20
N GLY A 306 -5.60 -14.37 -5.07
CA GLY A 306 -5.36 -13.24 -4.16
C GLY A 306 -6.21 -12.02 -4.47
N GLN A 307 -6.50 -11.75 -5.75
CA GLN A 307 -7.31 -10.59 -6.15
C GLN A 307 -8.75 -10.64 -5.60
N GLY A 308 -9.34 -11.84 -5.51
CA GLY A 308 -10.66 -12.02 -4.89
C GLY A 308 -10.66 -11.74 -3.38
N ILE A 309 -9.54 -12.01 -2.70
CA ILE A 309 -9.37 -11.75 -1.26
C ILE A 309 -9.23 -10.24 -1.00
N ALA A 310 -8.62 -9.49 -1.93
CA ALA A 310 -8.36 -8.05 -1.76
C ALA A 310 -9.64 -7.26 -1.46
N GLN A 311 -10.74 -7.56 -2.15
CA GLN A 311 -12.03 -6.89 -1.96
C GLN A 311 -12.59 -7.02 -0.53
N GLN A 312 -12.34 -8.16 0.14
CA GLN A 312 -12.79 -8.42 1.51
C GLN A 312 -12.10 -7.47 2.52
N LEU A 313 -10.93 -6.94 2.14
CA LEU A 313 -10.15 -6.00 2.94
C LEU A 313 -10.17 -4.57 2.36
N ASN A 314 -11.17 -4.24 1.54
CA ASN A 314 -11.34 -2.93 0.93
C ASN A 314 -10.18 -2.45 0.04
N TYR A 315 -9.37 -3.38 -0.48
CA TYR A 315 -8.44 -3.09 -1.57
C TYR A 315 -9.10 -3.37 -2.91
N ALA A 316 -8.98 -2.46 -3.85
CA ALA A 316 -9.47 -2.69 -5.20
C ALA A 316 -8.51 -3.66 -5.94
N PRO A 317 -9.04 -4.72 -6.56
CA PRO A 317 -8.23 -5.64 -7.33
C PRO A 317 -7.67 -4.94 -8.57
N LEU A 318 -6.58 -5.48 -9.08
CA LEU A 318 -6.00 -5.01 -10.35
C LEU A 318 -6.99 -5.22 -11.49
N PRO A 319 -7.15 -4.25 -12.41
CA PRO A 319 -7.89 -4.47 -13.63
C PRO A 319 -7.29 -5.62 -14.45
N ARG A 320 -8.13 -6.37 -15.19
CA ARG A 320 -7.71 -7.58 -15.91
C ARG A 320 -6.51 -7.35 -16.86
N GLU A 321 -6.50 -6.24 -17.57
CA GLU A 321 -5.39 -5.90 -18.47
C GLU A 321 -4.05 -5.76 -17.72
N TRP A 322 -4.07 -5.24 -16.48
CA TRP A 322 -2.88 -5.16 -15.62
C TRP A 322 -2.40 -6.56 -15.23
N GLN A 323 -3.33 -7.43 -14.79
CA GLN A 323 -3.00 -8.81 -14.42
C GLN A 323 -2.38 -9.59 -15.60
N GLU A 324 -2.89 -9.41 -16.83
CA GLU A 324 -2.36 -10.07 -18.04
C GLU A 324 -0.93 -9.59 -18.36
N LYS A 325 -0.66 -8.28 -18.26
CA LYS A 325 0.71 -7.73 -18.43
C LYS A 325 1.66 -8.20 -17.35
N GLU A 326 1.21 -8.31 -16.11
CA GLU A 326 2.03 -8.81 -15.00
C GLU A 326 2.42 -10.27 -15.18
N ARG A 327 1.51 -11.14 -15.65
CA ARG A 327 1.86 -12.52 -15.99
C ARG A 327 3.00 -12.61 -17.01
N ALA A 328 3.01 -11.72 -17.99
CA ALA A 328 4.12 -11.64 -18.94
C ALA A 328 5.42 -11.15 -18.28
N ALA A 329 5.30 -10.21 -17.35
CA ALA A 329 6.43 -9.65 -16.64
C ALA A 329 7.04 -10.64 -15.63
N ILE A 330 6.23 -11.42 -14.92
CA ILE A 330 6.67 -12.45 -13.96
C ILE A 330 7.58 -13.50 -14.66
N LYS A 331 7.36 -13.79 -15.95
CA LYS A 331 8.23 -14.70 -16.72
C LYS A 331 9.68 -14.20 -16.86
N GLN A 332 9.96 -12.93 -16.56
CA GLN A 332 11.31 -12.36 -16.58
C GLN A 332 12.10 -12.63 -15.29
N VAL A 333 11.49 -13.24 -14.27
CA VAL A 333 12.17 -13.63 -13.02
C VAL A 333 12.91 -14.94 -13.26
N GLN A 334 14.26 -14.88 -13.27
CA GLN A 334 15.17 -15.98 -13.66
C GLN A 334 16.08 -16.40 -12.52
#